data_540214925c544f615fd24c7c1b0dc521
#
_entry.id   540214925c544f615fd24c7c1b0dc521
#
_cell.length_a   1.000
_cell.length_b   1.000
_cell.length_c   1.000
_cell.angle_alpha   90.00
_cell.angle_beta   90.00
_cell.angle_gamma   90.00
#
_symmetry.space_group_name_H-M   'P 1'
#
loop_
_entity.id
_entity.type
_entity.pdbx_description
1 polymer ?
#
loop_
_entity_poly.entity_id
_entity_poly.type
_entity_poly.pdbx_seq_one_letter_code
_entity_poly.pdbx_strand_id
1 'polypeptide(L)'
;MFRQIGCAMLVAILALASPALAQRDPWAGSWRGALTTPQGDDTNITITLIGPEQDGSYTGLVTGFGPGTETRLSHVTTSDVQVTVEGATDTAFGPLAFVYSLTKENQVLAGGGRVTLGDHGFDVSLELKRARRADVPQPQIEQRIGYFAGEWTFEYTGGEFPPLSIGTRSGRVTFTAIPHGSFVLGRVTGEVFGDPYAETWTIGFDADIQSIVWHEQLSTGQQLVGLGNWTSPIGITFLTAPVEADGRVYVLKRLMQTTSDTAFVVTDQFSVDGGPFRRLGNGSYLKVR
;
A
#
# COMPACT_ATOMS: atom_id res chain seq x y z
N MET A 1 -59.92 23.83 44.73
CA MET A 1 -58.49 24.14 44.86
C MET A 1 -57.75 23.24 43.89
N PHE A 2 -57.65 23.69 42.61
CA PHE A 2 -57.04 22.91 41.54
C PHE A 2 -55.65 23.50 41.23
N ARG A 3 -54.60 22.69 41.43
CA ARG A 3 -53.20 23.03 41.04
C ARG A 3 -52.97 22.57 39.61
N GLN A 4 -52.81 23.51 38.71
CA GLN A 4 -52.31 23.24 37.35
C GLN A 4 -50.80 22.98 37.43
N ILE A 5 -50.38 21.80 36.89
CA ILE A 5 -49.01 21.46 36.69
C ILE A 5 -48.71 21.77 35.22
N GLY A 6 -47.91 22.80 34.99
CA GLY A 6 -47.43 23.14 33.66
C GLY A 6 -46.32 22.19 33.20
N CYS A 7 -46.55 21.53 32.11
CA CYS A 7 -45.58 20.66 31.41
C CYS A 7 -44.70 21.56 30.52
N ALA A 8 -43.45 21.81 30.91
CA ALA A 8 -42.47 22.49 30.10
C ALA A 8 -41.87 21.49 29.10
N MET A 9 -42.23 21.65 27.83
CA MET A 9 -41.73 20.85 26.73
C MET A 9 -40.33 21.37 26.35
N LEU A 10 -39.28 20.62 26.72
CA LEU A 10 -37.91 20.92 26.37
C LEU A 10 -37.66 20.43 24.88
N VAL A 11 -37.68 21.35 23.95
CA VAL A 11 -37.31 21.03 22.54
C VAL A 11 -35.79 20.94 22.47
N ALA A 12 -35.27 19.72 22.44
CA ALA A 12 -33.87 19.46 22.16
C ALA A 12 -33.63 19.63 20.63
N ILE A 13 -32.98 20.71 20.22
CA ILE A 13 -32.49 20.91 18.87
C ILE A 13 -31.29 19.99 18.68
N LEU A 14 -31.49 18.83 18.07
CA LEU A 14 -30.41 18.01 17.54
C LEU A 14 -29.81 18.77 16.34
N ALA A 15 -28.68 19.44 16.56
CA ALA A 15 -27.84 19.92 15.49
C ALA A 15 -27.29 18.68 14.75
N LEU A 16 -27.89 18.37 13.60
CA LEU A 16 -27.34 17.42 12.63
C LEU A 16 -26.02 18.01 12.12
N ALA A 17 -24.91 17.62 12.75
CA ALA A 17 -23.59 17.83 12.17
C ALA A 17 -23.57 17.07 10.84
N SER A 18 -23.79 17.79 9.74
CA SER A 18 -23.52 17.26 8.40
C SER A 18 -22.08 16.75 8.42
N PRO A 19 -21.82 15.50 7.96
CA PRO A 19 -20.44 15.07 7.81
C PRO A 19 -19.81 16.05 6.82
N ALA A 20 -18.86 16.86 7.28
CA ALA A 20 -18.05 17.69 6.42
C ALA A 20 -17.45 16.72 5.40
N LEU A 21 -17.85 16.86 4.13
CA LEU A 21 -17.19 16.15 3.02
C LEU A 21 -15.71 16.48 3.20
N ALA A 22 -14.91 15.46 3.60
CA ALA A 22 -13.49 15.64 3.84
C ALA A 22 -12.92 16.30 2.59
N GLN A 23 -12.59 17.58 2.72
CA GLN A 23 -12.08 18.38 1.62
C GLN A 23 -10.80 17.68 1.16
N ARG A 24 -10.82 17.15 -0.05
CA ARG A 24 -9.70 16.39 -0.59
C ARG A 24 -8.49 17.29 -0.57
N ASP A 25 -7.43 16.82 0.08
CA ASP A 25 -6.18 17.56 0.14
C ASP A 25 -5.76 18.04 -1.27
N PRO A 26 -5.39 19.31 -1.43
CA PRO A 26 -5.11 19.88 -2.73
C PRO A 26 -3.87 19.29 -3.38
N TRP A 27 -2.91 18.80 -2.60
CA TRP A 27 -1.60 18.36 -3.08
C TRP A 27 -1.44 16.84 -3.09
N ALA A 28 -1.94 16.16 -2.04
CA ALA A 28 -1.79 14.72 -1.89
C ALA A 28 -2.36 13.94 -3.07
N GLY A 29 -1.60 12.96 -3.56
CA GLY A 29 -1.95 12.09 -4.68
C GLY A 29 -0.85 12.02 -5.72
N SER A 30 -1.14 11.32 -6.82
CA SER A 30 -0.19 11.15 -7.94
C SER A 30 -0.49 12.13 -9.06
N TRP A 31 0.56 12.73 -9.58
CA TRP A 31 0.54 13.71 -10.66
C TRP A 31 1.42 13.18 -11.79
N ARG A 32 0.87 12.99 -12.98
CA ARG A 32 1.55 12.38 -14.13
C ARG A 32 1.53 13.30 -15.33
N GLY A 33 2.64 13.34 -16.05
CA GLY A 33 2.75 14.08 -17.30
C GLY A 33 4.15 14.12 -17.86
N ALA A 34 4.43 15.14 -18.65
CA ALA A 34 5.70 15.32 -19.32
C ALA A 34 6.64 16.25 -18.55
N LEU A 35 7.89 15.87 -18.48
CA LEU A 35 9.03 16.72 -18.23
C LEU A 35 9.70 16.97 -19.57
N THR A 36 9.73 18.22 -20.00
CA THR A 36 10.30 18.63 -21.30
C THR A 36 11.63 19.31 -21.08
N THR A 37 12.65 18.85 -21.80
CA THR A 37 14.00 19.42 -21.78
C THR A 37 14.09 20.65 -22.69
N PRO A 38 15.14 21.51 -22.62
CA PRO A 38 15.34 22.63 -23.53
C PRO A 38 15.46 22.21 -25.00
N GLN A 39 15.83 20.96 -25.26
CA GLN A 39 15.94 20.37 -26.61
C GLN A 39 14.58 19.93 -27.17
N GLY A 40 13.53 19.93 -26.33
CA GLY A 40 12.19 19.51 -26.71
C GLY A 40 11.94 18.02 -26.50
N ASP A 41 12.83 17.29 -25.83
CA ASP A 41 12.62 15.89 -25.51
C ASP A 41 11.67 15.75 -24.31
N ASP A 42 10.67 14.90 -24.44
CA ASP A 42 9.68 14.65 -23.41
C ASP A 42 9.99 13.34 -22.67
N THR A 43 9.99 13.42 -21.34
CA THR A 43 10.09 12.26 -20.46
C THR A 43 8.82 12.19 -19.59
N ASN A 44 8.14 11.04 -19.63
CA ASN A 44 6.98 10.83 -18.75
C ASN A 44 7.44 10.61 -17.32
N ILE A 45 7.00 11.49 -16.42
CA ILE A 45 7.27 11.37 -14.99
C ILE A 45 5.97 11.29 -14.18
N THR A 46 6.09 10.75 -12.99
CA THR A 46 5.02 10.78 -12.00
C THR A 46 5.58 11.30 -10.68
N ILE A 47 4.96 12.33 -10.12
CA ILE A 47 5.22 12.83 -8.77
C ILE A 47 4.09 12.35 -7.88
N THR A 48 4.39 11.61 -6.83
CA THR A 48 3.42 11.18 -5.81
C THR A 48 3.70 11.92 -4.52
N LEU A 49 2.72 12.68 -4.02
CA LEU A 49 2.77 13.40 -2.77
C LEU A 49 1.87 12.70 -1.74
N ILE A 50 2.41 12.46 -0.57
CA ILE A 50 1.77 11.79 0.56
C ILE A 50 1.74 12.78 1.72
N GLY A 51 0.56 12.97 2.30
CA GLY A 51 0.38 13.93 3.39
C GLY A 51 -0.99 14.60 3.31
N PRO A 52 -1.22 15.72 4.02
CA PRO A 52 -0.28 16.24 5.03
C PRO A 52 -0.16 15.32 6.24
N GLU A 53 1.02 15.31 6.86
CA GLU A 53 1.25 14.70 8.16
C GLU A 53 0.68 15.61 9.27
N GLN A 54 0.84 15.23 10.55
CA GLN A 54 0.27 15.99 11.66
C GLN A 54 0.86 17.41 11.79
N ASP A 55 2.08 17.60 11.32
CA ASP A 55 2.79 18.89 11.29
C ASP A 55 2.55 19.71 10.01
N GLY A 56 1.70 19.19 9.10
CA GLY A 56 1.40 19.82 7.81
C GLY A 56 2.43 19.52 6.71
N SER A 57 3.44 18.71 7.00
CA SER A 57 4.47 18.34 6.02
C SER A 57 3.98 17.30 5.01
N TYR A 58 4.69 17.22 3.87
CA TYR A 58 4.47 16.22 2.84
C TYR A 58 5.74 15.42 2.61
N THR A 59 5.55 14.16 2.28
CA THR A 59 6.58 13.28 1.75
C THR A 59 6.18 12.81 0.35
N GLY A 60 7.06 12.12 -0.35
CA GLY A 60 6.69 11.59 -1.65
C GLY A 60 7.84 10.98 -2.42
N LEU A 61 7.54 10.68 -3.68
CA LEU A 61 8.51 10.11 -4.61
C LEU A 61 8.26 10.60 -6.04
N VAL A 62 9.31 10.54 -6.85
CA VAL A 62 9.26 10.76 -8.31
C VAL A 62 9.70 9.49 -9.01
N THR A 63 8.98 9.11 -10.07
CA THR A 63 9.33 8.02 -10.97
C THR A 63 9.38 8.52 -12.40
N GLY A 64 10.14 7.83 -13.26
CA GLY A 64 10.26 8.17 -14.69
C GLY A 64 11.67 8.50 -15.15
N PHE A 65 12.67 8.56 -14.27
CA PHE A 65 14.08 8.79 -14.64
C PHE A 65 14.82 7.53 -15.17
N GLY A 66 14.10 6.45 -15.35
CA GLY A 66 14.59 5.17 -15.86
C GLY A 66 13.75 4.01 -15.38
N PRO A 67 13.89 2.81 -15.96
CA PRO A 67 13.15 1.62 -15.55
C PRO A 67 13.42 1.29 -14.08
N GLY A 68 12.36 1.27 -13.28
CA GLY A 68 12.43 0.93 -11.85
C GLY A 68 13.09 1.97 -10.94
N THR A 69 13.42 3.15 -11.45
CA THR A 69 14.03 4.22 -10.64
C THR A 69 12.95 4.98 -9.90
N GLU A 70 12.97 4.88 -8.57
CA GLU A 70 12.15 5.68 -7.67
C GLU A 70 13.07 6.62 -6.88
N THR A 71 12.81 7.92 -6.99
CA THR A 71 13.55 8.94 -6.24
C THR A 71 12.66 9.48 -5.13
N ARG A 72 13.04 9.28 -3.88
CA ARG A 72 12.36 9.88 -2.74
C ARG A 72 12.58 11.39 -2.73
N LEU A 73 11.52 12.13 -2.42
CA LEU A 73 11.62 13.56 -2.21
C LEU A 73 12.36 13.82 -0.89
N SER A 74 13.41 14.65 -0.95
CA SER A 74 14.17 15.08 0.22
C SER A 74 13.47 16.25 0.92
N HIS A 75 12.76 17.07 0.14
CA HIS A 75 12.02 18.22 0.65
C HIS A 75 10.78 18.50 -0.18
N VAL A 76 9.68 18.88 0.50
CA VAL A 76 8.43 19.32 -0.12
C VAL A 76 7.92 20.54 0.63
N THR A 77 7.76 21.65 -0.07
CA THR A 77 7.16 22.87 0.47
C THR A 77 5.89 23.19 -0.31
N THR A 78 4.83 23.52 0.39
CA THR A 78 3.54 23.87 -0.22
C THR A 78 3.07 25.24 0.24
N SER A 79 2.35 25.93 -0.66
CA SER A 79 1.55 27.12 -0.36
C SER A 79 0.14 26.90 -0.89
N ASP A 80 -0.71 27.91 -0.89
CA ASP A 80 -2.10 27.77 -1.41
C ASP A 80 -2.15 27.38 -2.90
N VAL A 81 -1.16 27.80 -3.69
CA VAL A 81 -1.17 27.65 -5.16
C VAL A 81 0.10 26.99 -5.71
N GLN A 82 1.14 26.83 -4.92
CA GLN A 82 2.42 26.36 -5.40
C GLN A 82 2.97 25.21 -4.53
N VAL A 83 3.62 24.24 -5.18
CA VAL A 83 4.40 23.20 -4.53
C VAL A 83 5.83 23.22 -5.09
N THR A 84 6.81 23.17 -4.19
CA THR A 84 8.21 22.94 -4.54
C THR A 84 8.62 21.56 -4.04
N VAL A 85 9.23 20.76 -4.90
CA VAL A 85 9.71 19.42 -4.58
C VAL A 85 11.19 19.29 -4.95
N GLU A 86 11.95 18.66 -4.07
CA GLU A 86 13.37 18.41 -4.24
C GLU A 86 13.67 16.93 -4.04
N GLY A 87 14.61 16.40 -4.78
CA GLY A 87 15.05 15.02 -4.64
C GLY A 87 16.40 14.77 -5.28
N ALA A 88 17.04 13.71 -4.82
CA ALA A 88 18.30 13.23 -5.39
C ALA A 88 18.36 11.71 -5.33
N THR A 89 19.02 11.12 -6.33
CA THR A 89 19.25 9.66 -6.41
C THR A 89 20.46 9.38 -7.27
N ASP A 90 21.06 8.22 -7.08
CA ASP A 90 22.10 7.74 -7.97
C ASP A 90 21.47 6.99 -9.15
N THR A 91 21.93 7.29 -10.36
CA THR A 91 21.53 6.63 -11.58
C THR A 91 22.73 5.95 -12.26
N ALA A 92 22.45 5.10 -13.26
CA ALA A 92 23.52 4.49 -14.07
C ALA A 92 24.39 5.54 -14.80
N PHE A 93 23.91 6.77 -14.95
CA PHE A 93 24.59 7.89 -15.62
C PHE A 93 25.20 8.90 -14.66
N GLY A 94 25.22 8.59 -13.37
CA GLY A 94 25.74 9.45 -12.31
C GLY A 94 24.65 9.97 -11.35
N PRO A 95 25.05 10.80 -10.36
CA PRO A 95 24.11 11.38 -9.42
C PRO A 95 23.14 12.31 -10.14
N LEU A 96 21.86 12.13 -9.86
CA LEU A 96 20.76 12.96 -10.35
C LEU A 96 20.15 13.72 -9.19
N ALA A 97 20.01 15.02 -9.33
CA ALA A 97 19.29 15.88 -8.40
C ALA A 97 18.31 16.77 -9.15
N PHE A 98 17.22 17.13 -8.51
CA PHE A 98 16.24 18.04 -9.11
C PHE A 98 15.56 18.92 -8.06
N VAL A 99 15.12 20.09 -8.53
CA VAL A 99 14.23 21.01 -7.82
C VAL A 99 13.17 21.47 -8.80
N TYR A 100 11.90 21.21 -8.50
CA TYR A 100 10.77 21.66 -9.31
C TYR A 100 9.88 22.60 -8.51
N SER A 101 9.45 23.69 -9.14
CA SER A 101 8.50 24.64 -8.60
C SER A 101 7.29 24.69 -9.51
N LEU A 102 6.15 24.18 -9.01
CA LEU A 102 4.96 23.90 -9.79
C LEU A 102 3.78 24.67 -9.21
N THR A 103 3.05 25.36 -10.07
CA THR A 103 1.80 26.07 -9.75
C THR A 103 0.62 25.17 -10.09
N LYS A 104 -0.37 25.17 -9.20
CA LYS A 104 -1.58 24.38 -9.38
C LYS A 104 -2.68 25.24 -10.00
N GLU A 105 -3.17 24.80 -11.15
CA GLU A 105 -4.37 25.33 -11.80
C GLU A 105 -5.36 24.18 -12.02
N ASN A 106 -6.47 24.20 -11.28
CA ASN A 106 -7.47 23.12 -11.31
C ASN A 106 -6.87 21.74 -10.95
N GLN A 107 -6.77 20.84 -11.94
CA GLN A 107 -6.22 19.48 -11.82
C GLN A 107 -4.89 19.33 -12.57
N VAL A 108 -4.19 20.44 -12.81
CA VAL A 108 -2.89 20.49 -13.49
C VAL A 108 -1.88 21.15 -12.56
N LEU A 109 -0.68 20.58 -12.51
CA LEU A 109 0.52 21.21 -11.99
C LEU A 109 1.39 21.59 -13.18
N ALA A 110 1.67 22.88 -13.34
CA ALA A 110 2.54 23.37 -14.40
C ALA A 110 3.63 24.25 -13.82
N GLY A 111 4.81 24.21 -14.39
CA GLY A 111 5.93 25.03 -13.95
C GLY A 111 7.25 24.57 -14.52
N GLY A 112 8.31 24.82 -13.80
CA GLY A 112 9.66 24.50 -14.23
C GLY A 112 10.54 24.09 -13.06
N GLY A 113 11.75 23.76 -13.42
CA GLY A 113 12.76 23.42 -12.44
C GLY A 113 14.11 23.16 -13.08
N ARG A 114 15.05 22.74 -12.25
CA ARG A 114 16.39 22.41 -12.66
C ARG A 114 16.67 20.94 -12.36
N VAL A 115 17.21 20.23 -13.33
CA VAL A 115 17.74 18.88 -13.18
C VAL A 115 19.25 18.95 -13.32
N THR A 116 19.96 18.23 -12.45
CA THR A 116 21.42 18.07 -12.52
C THR A 116 21.72 16.58 -12.64
N LEU A 117 22.48 16.17 -13.65
CA LEU A 117 22.95 14.82 -13.85
C LEU A 117 24.49 14.84 -13.95
N GLY A 118 25.17 14.29 -12.95
CA GLY A 118 26.61 14.49 -12.77
C GLY A 118 26.95 15.97 -12.65
N ASP A 119 27.85 16.45 -13.52
CA ASP A 119 28.28 17.86 -13.57
C ASP A 119 27.41 18.74 -14.49
N HIS A 120 26.40 18.18 -15.13
CA HIS A 120 25.55 18.89 -16.09
C HIS A 120 24.19 19.24 -15.50
N GLY A 121 23.89 20.55 -15.51
CA GLY A 121 22.58 21.06 -15.08
C GLY A 121 21.83 21.71 -16.23
N PHE A 122 20.54 21.45 -16.33
CA PHE A 122 19.66 22.04 -17.34
C PHE A 122 18.29 22.36 -16.74
N ASP A 123 17.64 23.36 -17.30
CA ASP A 123 16.30 23.75 -16.88
C ASP A 123 15.27 22.92 -17.64
N VAL A 124 14.17 22.59 -16.98
CA VAL A 124 13.08 21.78 -17.54
C VAL A 124 11.75 22.45 -17.30
N SER A 125 10.77 22.16 -18.15
CA SER A 125 9.38 22.48 -17.91
C SER A 125 8.57 21.21 -17.62
N LEU A 126 7.52 21.35 -16.80
CA LEU A 126 6.66 20.26 -16.39
C LEU A 126 5.19 20.66 -16.57
N GLU A 127 4.43 19.74 -17.14
CA GLU A 127 2.97 19.78 -17.13
C GLU A 127 2.45 18.42 -16.68
N LEU A 128 1.89 18.39 -15.46
CA LEU A 128 1.41 17.18 -14.81
C LEU A 128 -0.08 17.30 -14.53
N LYS A 129 -0.84 16.27 -14.86
CA LYS A 129 -2.27 16.15 -14.52
C LYS A 129 -2.43 15.25 -13.33
N ARG A 130 -3.38 15.59 -12.47
CA ARG A 130 -3.72 14.71 -11.35
C ARG A 130 -4.17 13.37 -11.91
N ALA A 131 -3.42 12.31 -11.63
CA ALA A 131 -3.80 10.98 -12.01
C ALA A 131 -5.12 10.64 -11.32
N ARG A 132 -6.16 10.39 -12.10
CA ARG A 132 -7.39 9.83 -11.55
C ARG A 132 -7.09 8.40 -11.16
N ARG A 133 -7.70 7.92 -10.09
CA ARG A 133 -7.56 6.53 -9.65
C ARG A 133 -7.89 5.52 -10.79
N ALA A 134 -8.64 5.97 -11.80
CA ALA A 134 -8.97 5.22 -13.01
C ALA A 134 -7.87 5.25 -14.10
N ASP A 135 -6.91 6.20 -14.04
CA ASP A 135 -5.86 6.36 -15.05
C ASP A 135 -4.62 5.51 -14.75
N VAL A 136 -4.52 4.94 -13.56
CA VAL A 136 -3.60 3.84 -13.28
C VAL A 136 -4.25 2.61 -13.88
N PRO A 137 -3.61 1.91 -14.86
CA PRO A 137 -4.12 0.63 -15.32
C PRO A 137 -4.24 -0.29 -14.10
N GLN A 138 -5.44 -0.35 -13.55
CA GLN A 138 -5.71 -1.31 -12.49
C GLN A 138 -5.74 -2.65 -13.21
N PRO A 139 -4.98 -3.66 -12.74
CA PRO A 139 -5.20 -5.00 -13.20
C PRO A 139 -6.70 -5.25 -13.08
N GLN A 140 -7.38 -5.65 -14.16
CA GLN A 140 -8.80 -5.99 -14.13
C GLN A 140 -8.95 -7.33 -13.42
N ILE A 141 -8.60 -7.34 -12.14
CA ILE A 141 -8.68 -8.50 -11.27
C ILE A 141 -9.99 -8.35 -10.53
N GLU A 142 -10.89 -9.29 -10.76
CA GLU A 142 -12.09 -9.38 -9.95
C GLU A 142 -11.68 -9.63 -8.50
N GLN A 143 -12.28 -8.88 -7.58
CA GLN A 143 -12.10 -9.06 -6.14
C GLN A 143 -12.72 -10.39 -5.68
N ARG A 144 -12.14 -11.49 -6.12
CA ARG A 144 -12.61 -12.85 -5.82
C ARG A 144 -11.51 -13.64 -5.16
N ILE A 145 -11.87 -14.36 -4.12
CA ILE A 145 -10.96 -15.33 -3.48
C ILE A 145 -10.50 -16.42 -4.46
N GLY A 146 -11.32 -16.77 -5.44
CA GLY A 146 -10.96 -17.67 -6.53
C GLY A 146 -9.76 -17.25 -7.38
N TYR A 147 -9.33 -15.97 -7.31
CA TYR A 147 -8.09 -15.50 -7.91
C TYR A 147 -6.88 -16.36 -7.49
N PHE A 148 -6.83 -16.75 -6.22
CA PHE A 148 -5.71 -17.53 -5.69
C PHE A 148 -5.69 -18.97 -6.20
N ALA A 149 -6.81 -19.52 -6.70
CA ALA A 149 -6.87 -20.91 -7.14
C ALA A 149 -5.83 -21.23 -8.22
N GLY A 150 -5.11 -22.35 -8.06
CA GLY A 150 -4.03 -22.80 -8.93
C GLY A 150 -2.72 -23.02 -8.22
N GLU A 151 -1.67 -23.29 -8.98
CA GLU A 151 -0.32 -23.50 -8.49
C GLU A 151 0.52 -22.24 -8.64
N TRP A 152 1.29 -21.90 -7.59
CA TRP A 152 2.14 -20.72 -7.52
C TRP A 152 3.54 -21.09 -7.00
N THR A 153 4.56 -20.45 -7.54
CA THR A 153 5.87 -20.41 -6.91
C THR A 153 5.99 -19.13 -6.10
N PHE A 154 6.77 -19.16 -5.03
CA PHE A 154 6.99 -17.98 -4.23
C PHE A 154 8.40 -17.89 -3.69
N GLU A 155 8.83 -16.65 -3.45
CA GLU A 155 10.02 -16.28 -2.70
C GLU A 155 9.62 -15.22 -1.68
N TYR A 156 9.99 -15.45 -0.42
CA TYR A 156 9.77 -14.51 0.66
C TYR A 156 11.12 -14.13 1.27
N THR A 157 11.40 -12.83 1.32
CA THR A 157 12.60 -12.27 1.95
C THR A 157 12.18 -11.40 3.13
N GLY A 158 12.73 -11.73 4.31
CA GLY A 158 12.38 -11.00 5.52
C GLY A 158 13.10 -11.53 6.76
N GLY A 159 12.83 -10.86 7.87
CA GLY A 159 13.26 -11.32 9.19
C GLY A 159 12.45 -12.51 9.67
N GLU A 160 12.91 -13.12 10.74
CA GLU A 160 12.15 -14.13 11.47
C GLU A 160 10.97 -13.50 12.20
N PHE A 161 9.81 -14.14 12.10
CA PHE A 161 8.63 -13.79 12.90
C PHE A 161 8.53 -14.76 14.09
N PRO A 162 8.86 -14.33 15.32
CA PRO A 162 9.01 -15.22 16.46
C PRO A 162 7.82 -16.16 16.70
N PRO A 163 6.54 -15.72 16.61
CA PRO A 163 5.41 -16.60 16.84
C PRO A 163 5.33 -17.83 15.93
N LEU A 164 5.91 -17.75 14.72
CA LEU A 164 5.94 -18.86 13.76
C LEU A 164 7.32 -19.50 13.63
N SER A 165 8.37 -18.83 14.11
CA SER A 165 9.78 -19.21 13.91
C SER A 165 10.15 -19.39 12.43
N ILE A 166 9.59 -18.54 11.56
CA ILE A 166 9.86 -18.55 10.12
C ILE A 166 10.37 -17.19 9.65
N GLY A 167 11.24 -17.22 8.64
CA GLY A 167 11.83 -16.03 8.02
C GLY A 167 11.88 -16.15 6.50
N THR A 168 13.07 -15.93 5.93
CA THR A 168 13.31 -16.09 4.49
C THR A 168 13.01 -17.51 4.04
N ARG A 169 12.17 -17.64 3.01
CA ARG A 169 11.70 -18.92 2.50
C ARG A 169 11.28 -18.87 1.04
N SER A 170 11.30 -20.02 0.40
CA SER A 170 10.83 -20.18 -0.98
C SER A 170 10.14 -21.51 -1.16
N GLY A 171 9.32 -21.62 -2.20
CA GLY A 171 8.62 -22.87 -2.47
C GLY A 171 7.48 -22.76 -3.46
N ARG A 172 6.54 -23.68 -3.30
CA ARG A 172 5.30 -23.75 -4.08
C ARG A 172 4.10 -23.78 -3.16
N VAL A 173 3.01 -23.18 -3.63
CA VAL A 173 1.70 -23.33 -3.00
C VAL A 173 0.67 -23.71 -4.06
N THR A 174 -0.14 -24.72 -3.75
CA THR A 174 -1.28 -25.12 -4.56
C THR A 174 -2.56 -24.74 -3.84
N PHE A 175 -3.27 -23.74 -4.36
CA PHE A 175 -4.58 -23.34 -3.85
C PHE A 175 -5.69 -24.09 -4.57
N THR A 176 -6.55 -24.75 -3.79
CA THR A 176 -7.75 -25.46 -4.28
C THR A 176 -8.99 -24.75 -3.74
N ALA A 177 -9.91 -24.42 -4.62
CA ALA A 177 -11.21 -23.87 -4.21
C ALA A 177 -12.01 -24.92 -3.41
N ILE A 178 -12.59 -24.50 -2.29
CA ILE A 178 -13.47 -25.35 -1.50
C ILE A 178 -14.87 -25.29 -2.14
N PRO A 179 -15.45 -26.43 -2.53
CA PRO A 179 -16.78 -26.47 -3.13
C PRO A 179 -17.84 -25.80 -2.24
N HIS A 180 -18.73 -25.04 -2.88
CA HIS A 180 -19.82 -24.30 -2.22
C HIS A 180 -19.39 -23.24 -1.19
N GLY A 181 -18.08 -22.89 -1.15
CA GLY A 181 -17.55 -21.91 -0.22
C GLY A 181 -16.84 -20.74 -0.90
N SER A 182 -16.77 -19.65 -0.17
CA SER A 182 -15.98 -18.49 -0.54
C SER A 182 -14.52 -18.62 -0.08
N PHE A 183 -14.00 -19.85 -0.04
CA PHE A 183 -12.68 -20.18 0.50
C PHE A 183 -11.79 -20.92 -0.50
N VAL A 184 -10.49 -20.73 -0.36
CA VAL A 184 -9.45 -21.55 -0.99
C VAL A 184 -8.55 -22.16 0.09
N LEU A 185 -8.12 -23.40 -0.12
CA LEU A 185 -7.14 -24.08 0.71
C LEU A 185 -5.82 -24.19 -0.05
N GLY A 186 -4.76 -23.56 0.49
CA GLY A 186 -3.41 -23.62 0.00
C GLY A 186 -2.58 -24.68 0.73
N ARG A 187 -1.87 -25.51 -0.02
CA ARG A 187 -0.84 -26.40 0.53
C ARG A 187 0.51 -25.90 0.06
N VAL A 188 1.35 -25.56 1.00
CA VAL A 188 2.69 -25.02 0.76
C VAL A 188 3.71 -26.10 1.03
N THR A 189 4.68 -26.21 0.13
CA THR A 189 5.90 -27.01 0.31
C THR A 189 7.09 -26.17 -0.15
N GLY A 190 8.17 -26.19 0.63
CA GLY A 190 9.32 -25.36 0.31
C GLY A 190 10.47 -25.56 1.30
N GLU A 191 11.27 -24.52 1.41
CA GLU A 191 12.44 -24.47 2.27
C GLU A 191 12.46 -23.17 3.08
N VAL A 192 12.84 -23.29 4.35
CA VAL A 192 13.13 -22.18 5.27
C VAL A 192 14.61 -22.31 5.66
N PHE A 193 15.44 -21.34 5.29
CA PHE A 193 16.88 -21.37 5.50
C PHE A 193 17.58 -22.64 4.97
N GLY A 194 17.00 -23.28 3.93
CA GLY A 194 17.50 -24.51 3.35
C GLY A 194 16.93 -25.81 3.94
N ASP A 195 16.16 -25.73 5.01
CA ASP A 195 15.48 -26.88 5.61
C ASP A 195 14.07 -27.05 5.02
N PRO A 196 13.61 -28.28 4.73
CA PRO A 196 12.28 -28.56 4.25
C PRO A 196 11.20 -28.06 5.20
N TYR A 197 10.20 -27.36 4.65
CA TYR A 197 9.05 -26.92 5.42
C TYR A 197 7.72 -27.10 4.66
N ALA A 198 6.64 -27.19 5.42
CA ALA A 198 5.29 -27.26 4.87
C ALA A 198 4.34 -26.45 5.75
N GLU A 199 3.35 -25.86 5.10
CA GLU A 199 2.27 -25.16 5.77
C GLU A 199 0.95 -25.30 5.00
N THR A 200 -0.15 -24.97 5.65
CA THR A 200 -1.46 -24.83 5.01
C THR A 200 -1.98 -23.41 5.19
N TRP A 201 -2.57 -22.88 4.13
CA TRP A 201 -3.26 -21.61 4.13
C TRP A 201 -4.74 -21.83 3.87
N THR A 202 -5.59 -21.13 4.59
CA THR A 202 -7.00 -20.98 4.22
C THR A 202 -7.30 -19.52 4.06
N ILE A 203 -7.82 -19.11 2.90
CA ILE A 203 -8.22 -17.75 2.63
C ILE A 203 -9.66 -17.76 2.13
N GLY A 204 -10.54 -16.97 2.72
CA GLY A 204 -11.92 -16.93 2.28
C GLY A 204 -12.74 -15.84 2.93
N PHE A 205 -13.89 -15.54 2.32
CA PHE A 205 -14.85 -14.58 2.85
C PHE A 205 -15.85 -15.31 3.76
N ASP A 206 -15.88 -14.87 5.00
CA ASP A 206 -16.84 -15.31 6.01
C ASP A 206 -18.01 -14.32 6.06
N ALA A 207 -19.20 -14.80 5.67
CA ALA A 207 -20.39 -13.99 5.58
C ALA A 207 -20.97 -13.59 6.95
N ASP A 208 -20.71 -14.38 7.98
CA ASP A 208 -21.25 -14.13 9.32
C ASP A 208 -20.54 -12.94 9.99
N ILE A 209 -19.22 -12.84 9.80
CA ILE A 209 -18.42 -11.74 10.34
C ILE A 209 -18.11 -10.65 9.29
N GLN A 210 -18.59 -10.82 8.04
CA GLN A 210 -18.39 -9.87 6.93
C GLN A 210 -16.92 -9.52 6.70
N SER A 211 -16.03 -10.50 6.81
CA SER A 211 -14.59 -10.32 6.69
C SER A 211 -13.93 -11.43 5.90
N ILE A 212 -12.80 -11.13 5.28
CA ILE A 212 -11.94 -12.17 4.72
C ILE A 212 -11.11 -12.74 5.86
N VAL A 213 -11.19 -14.04 6.04
CA VAL A 213 -10.36 -14.78 7.00
C VAL A 213 -9.14 -15.31 6.28
N TRP A 214 -7.98 -15.13 6.88
CA TRP A 214 -6.74 -15.78 6.52
C TRP A 214 -6.26 -16.60 7.70
N HIS A 215 -6.02 -17.88 7.47
CA HIS A 215 -5.46 -18.81 8.46
C HIS A 215 -4.23 -19.47 7.85
N GLU A 216 -3.14 -19.45 8.58
CA GLU A 216 -1.86 -20.08 8.23
C GLU A 216 -1.48 -21.05 9.35
N GLN A 217 -1.17 -22.29 9.01
CA GLN A 217 -0.76 -23.32 9.94
C GLN A 217 0.49 -24.03 9.43
N LEU A 218 1.55 -24.01 10.21
CA LEU A 218 2.79 -24.71 9.93
C LEU A 218 2.69 -26.19 10.32
N SER A 219 3.48 -27.03 9.66
CA SER A 219 3.62 -28.45 10.01
C SER A 219 4.13 -28.68 11.43
N THR A 220 4.81 -27.70 12.02
CA THR A 220 5.28 -27.69 13.40
C THR A 220 4.18 -27.40 14.44
N GLY A 221 2.96 -27.03 13.97
CA GLY A 221 1.79 -26.79 14.80
C GLY A 221 1.50 -25.34 15.12
N GLN A 222 2.42 -24.41 14.86
CA GLN A 222 2.16 -22.99 15.01
C GLN A 222 1.11 -22.52 14.00
N GLN A 223 0.30 -21.56 14.42
CA GLN A 223 -0.76 -21.02 13.56
C GLN A 223 -0.98 -19.53 13.75
N LEU A 224 -1.46 -18.89 12.71
CA LEU A 224 -1.93 -17.50 12.72
C LEU A 224 -3.34 -17.43 12.12
N VAL A 225 -4.15 -16.57 12.70
CA VAL A 225 -5.46 -16.19 12.14
C VAL A 225 -5.47 -14.69 11.98
N GLY A 226 -5.77 -14.22 10.79
CA GLY A 226 -5.94 -12.81 10.46
C GLY A 226 -7.31 -12.54 9.86
N LEU A 227 -7.87 -11.39 10.22
CA LEU A 227 -9.08 -10.86 9.63
C LEU A 227 -8.73 -9.67 8.74
N GLY A 228 -9.39 -9.55 7.62
CA GLY A 228 -9.12 -8.48 6.67
C GLY A 228 -10.23 -8.23 5.68
N ASN A 229 -10.03 -7.21 4.88
CA ASN A 229 -10.93 -6.85 3.81
C ASN A 229 -10.15 -6.25 2.63
N TRP A 230 -10.83 -6.12 1.48
CA TRP A 230 -10.30 -5.36 0.36
C TRP A 230 -10.16 -3.89 0.75
N THR A 231 -8.92 -3.42 0.88
CA THR A 231 -8.59 -2.02 1.19
C THR A 231 -8.32 -1.20 -0.07
N SER A 232 -8.19 -1.88 -1.20
CA SER A 232 -8.11 -1.29 -2.54
C SER A 232 -8.65 -2.28 -3.57
N PRO A 233 -8.86 -1.89 -4.84
CA PRO A 233 -9.29 -2.82 -5.89
C PRO A 233 -8.40 -4.06 -6.08
N ILE A 234 -7.14 -3.96 -5.69
CA ILE A 234 -6.11 -4.99 -5.87
C ILE A 234 -5.48 -5.47 -4.56
N GLY A 235 -5.89 -4.96 -3.42
CA GLY A 235 -5.21 -5.21 -2.15
C GLY A 235 -6.13 -5.62 -1.02
N ILE A 236 -5.74 -6.69 -0.32
CA ILE A 236 -6.36 -7.16 0.91
C ILE A 236 -5.40 -6.86 2.05
N THR A 237 -5.88 -6.21 3.11
CA THR A 237 -5.09 -6.03 4.33
C THR A 237 -5.66 -6.90 5.42
N PHE A 238 -4.81 -7.75 6.01
CA PHE A 238 -5.11 -8.58 7.16
C PHE A 238 -4.43 -8.06 8.42
N LEU A 239 -5.07 -8.26 9.54
CA LEU A 239 -4.51 -8.05 10.87
C LEU A 239 -4.75 -9.32 11.70
N THR A 240 -3.71 -9.87 12.30
CA THR A 240 -3.87 -11.07 13.14
C THR A 240 -4.45 -10.72 14.50
N ALA A 241 -5.06 -11.71 15.15
CA ALA A 241 -5.22 -11.67 16.59
C ALA A 241 -3.83 -11.53 17.25
N PRO A 242 -3.75 -10.94 18.47
CA PRO A 242 -2.53 -10.93 19.23
C PRO A 242 -2.04 -12.37 19.53
N VAL A 243 -0.74 -12.61 19.33
CA VAL A 243 -0.10 -13.91 19.58
C VAL A 243 1.03 -13.72 20.60
N GLU A 244 1.02 -14.52 21.64
CA GLU A 244 2.09 -14.50 22.64
C GLU A 244 3.24 -15.42 22.21
N ALA A 245 4.45 -14.91 22.25
CA ALA A 245 5.69 -15.66 22.07
C ALA A 245 6.81 -15.02 22.90
N ASP A 246 7.63 -15.81 23.56
CA ASP A 246 8.76 -15.35 24.38
C ASP A 246 8.40 -14.25 25.40
N GLY A 247 7.19 -14.34 25.98
CA GLY A 247 6.69 -13.38 26.97
C GLY A 247 6.33 -12.01 26.40
N ARG A 248 6.18 -11.89 25.10
CA ARG A 248 5.77 -10.67 24.38
C ARG A 248 4.55 -10.94 23.50
N VAL A 249 3.80 -9.88 23.21
CA VAL A 249 2.58 -9.93 22.38
C VAL A 249 2.91 -9.39 21.00
N TYR A 250 2.66 -10.20 19.98
CA TYR A 250 2.89 -9.87 18.57
C TYR A 250 1.58 -9.74 17.83
N VAL A 251 1.52 -8.77 16.92
CA VAL A 251 0.43 -8.59 15.94
C VAL A 251 1.07 -8.49 14.56
N LEU A 252 0.67 -9.34 13.62
CA LEU A 252 1.10 -9.27 12.22
C LEU A 252 0.07 -8.49 11.41
N LYS A 253 0.55 -7.60 10.56
CA LYS A 253 -0.22 -6.92 9.52
C LYS A 253 0.32 -7.36 8.17
N ARG A 254 -0.52 -8.02 7.37
CA ARG A 254 -0.19 -8.52 6.03
C ARG A 254 -0.98 -7.77 4.98
N LEU A 255 -0.30 -7.20 4.00
CA LEU A 255 -0.89 -6.66 2.79
C LEU A 255 -0.62 -7.63 1.64
N MET A 256 -1.67 -8.16 1.03
CA MET A 256 -1.61 -8.96 -0.20
C MET A 256 -2.08 -8.11 -1.36
N GLN A 257 -1.24 -7.87 -2.36
CA GLN A 257 -1.56 -7.06 -3.54
C GLN A 257 -1.45 -7.90 -4.81
N THR A 258 -2.53 -7.99 -5.54
CA THR A 258 -2.54 -8.58 -6.89
C THR A 258 -1.88 -7.60 -7.85
N THR A 259 -0.86 -8.03 -8.56
CA THR A 259 -0.12 -7.20 -9.53
C THR A 259 -0.47 -7.53 -10.98
N SER A 260 -0.97 -8.74 -11.22
CA SER A 260 -1.55 -9.19 -12.49
C SER A 260 -2.48 -10.39 -12.24
N ASP A 261 -3.06 -10.95 -13.27
CA ASP A 261 -3.82 -12.23 -13.22
C ASP A 261 -2.96 -13.45 -12.84
N THR A 262 -1.64 -13.31 -12.93
CA THR A 262 -0.66 -14.37 -12.66
C THR A 262 0.39 -14.00 -11.61
N ALA A 263 0.24 -12.89 -10.90
CA ALA A 263 1.21 -12.46 -9.91
C ALA A 263 0.57 -11.67 -8.76
N PHE A 264 0.99 -11.94 -7.55
CA PHE A 264 0.69 -11.10 -6.39
C PHE A 264 1.91 -10.98 -5.47
N VAL A 265 1.91 -9.95 -4.65
CA VAL A 265 2.93 -9.70 -3.64
C VAL A 265 2.33 -9.64 -2.25
N VAL A 266 3.13 -10.02 -1.27
CA VAL A 266 2.80 -9.96 0.15
C VAL A 266 3.78 -8.99 0.82
N THR A 267 3.29 -8.09 1.64
CA THR A 267 4.11 -7.23 2.50
C THR A 267 3.68 -7.44 3.93
N ASP A 268 4.63 -7.87 4.76
CA ASP A 268 4.39 -8.13 6.18
C ASP A 268 5.04 -7.06 7.05
N GLN A 269 4.28 -6.62 8.05
CA GLN A 269 4.70 -5.74 9.14
C GLN A 269 4.26 -6.37 10.45
N PHE A 270 4.96 -6.11 11.54
CA PHE A 270 4.58 -6.58 12.86
C PHE A 270 4.72 -5.48 13.92
N SER A 271 3.89 -5.58 14.94
CA SER A 271 3.94 -4.80 16.17
C SER A 271 4.26 -5.72 17.33
N VAL A 272 4.95 -5.21 18.32
CA VAL A 272 5.29 -5.92 19.56
C VAL A 272 4.81 -5.09 20.73
N ASP A 273 4.07 -5.70 21.66
CA ASP A 273 3.53 -5.09 22.89
C ASP A 273 2.75 -3.78 22.62
N GLY A 274 2.01 -3.74 21.49
CA GLY A 274 1.25 -2.55 21.07
C GLY A 274 2.07 -1.39 20.54
N GLY A 275 3.37 -1.59 20.30
CA GLY A 275 4.25 -0.60 19.67
C GLY A 275 3.94 -0.38 18.17
N PRO A 276 4.67 0.51 17.50
CA PRO A 276 4.45 0.80 16.09
C PRO A 276 4.75 -0.42 15.21
N PHE A 277 4.03 -0.52 14.08
CA PHE A 277 4.30 -1.54 13.08
C PHE A 277 5.67 -1.31 12.42
N ARG A 278 6.47 -2.36 12.35
CA ARG A 278 7.78 -2.41 11.71
C ARG A 278 7.74 -3.39 10.55
N ARG A 279 8.52 -3.12 9.50
CA ARG A 279 8.63 -4.02 8.36
C ARG A 279 9.23 -5.36 8.81
N LEU A 280 8.58 -6.46 8.40
CA LEU A 280 9.05 -7.82 8.59
C LEU A 280 9.68 -8.36 7.30
N GLY A 281 8.95 -8.35 6.19
CA GLY A 281 9.42 -8.85 4.92
C GLY A 281 8.43 -8.69 3.78
N ASN A 282 8.83 -9.22 2.61
CA ASN A 282 8.01 -9.26 1.40
C ASN A 282 8.09 -10.63 0.74
N GLY A 283 6.97 -11.05 0.15
CA GLY A 283 6.87 -12.23 -0.70
C GLY A 283 6.40 -11.88 -2.10
N SER A 284 6.96 -12.54 -3.09
CA SER A 284 6.52 -12.48 -4.49
C SER A 284 5.98 -13.84 -4.90
N TYR A 285 4.81 -13.87 -5.49
CA TYR A 285 4.11 -15.09 -5.90
C TYR A 285 3.84 -15.03 -7.40
N LEU A 286 4.23 -16.08 -8.13
CA LEU A 286 4.03 -16.20 -9.57
C LEU A 286 3.26 -17.49 -9.88
N LYS A 287 2.17 -17.36 -10.66
CA LYS A 287 1.35 -18.50 -11.05
C LYS A 287 2.10 -19.39 -12.02
N VAL A 288 2.14 -20.68 -11.73
CA VAL A 288 2.69 -21.68 -12.65
C VAL A 288 1.72 -21.86 -13.82
N ARG A 289 2.22 -21.80 -15.04
CA ARG A 289 1.44 -21.94 -16.28
C ARG A 289 1.28 -23.39 -16.67
#